data_e25cb927e4e3df86a577bb35f80effae
#
_entry.id   e25cb927e4e3df86a577bb35f80effae
#
_cell.length_a   1.000
_cell.length_b   1.000
_cell.length_c   1.000
_cell.angle_alpha   90.00
_cell.angle_beta   90.00
_cell.angle_gamma   90.00
#
_symmetry.space_group_name_H-M   'P 1'
#
loop_
_entity.id
_entity.type
_entity.pdbx_description
1 polymer ?
#
loop_
_entity_poly.entity_id
_entity_poly.type
_entity_poly.pdbx_seq_one_letter_code
_entity_poly.pdbx_strand_id
1 'polypeptide(L)'
;MCLCRVQLRLLGKVLSRDYGYVAADVRAVVEAAHGRGALVKVIFENCFLQDEHKEELCRVCGEVGADFVKTSTGYGDGGATDHDLALMRRCSPPYVQVKAAGGVRTFDRLLAVRALGVSRVGATASKAILDECRARLKG
;
A
#
# COMPACT_ATOMS: atom_id res chain seq x y z
N MET A 1 6.34 17.73 -2.52
CA MET A 1 6.99 16.46 -2.13
C MET A 1 6.70 15.43 -3.22
N CYS A 2 7.72 14.97 -3.91
CA CYS A 2 7.58 14.00 -5.00
C CYS A 2 7.35 12.59 -4.41
N LEU A 3 6.50 11.78 -5.02
CA LEU A 3 6.22 10.41 -4.62
C LEU A 3 6.72 9.45 -5.69
N CYS A 4 7.79 8.73 -5.41
CA CYS A 4 8.27 7.65 -6.27
C CYS A 4 7.38 6.41 -6.10
N ARG A 5 7.01 5.75 -7.21
CA ARG A 5 6.21 4.52 -7.20
C ARG A 5 7.10 3.37 -7.61
N VAL A 6 7.26 2.42 -6.72
CA VAL A 6 7.89 1.14 -7.03
C VAL A 6 6.78 0.10 -7.12
N GLN A 7 6.53 -0.39 -8.31
CA GLN A 7 5.74 -1.59 -8.50
C GLN A 7 6.71 -2.76 -8.44
N LEU A 8 6.41 -3.74 -7.57
CA LEU A 8 7.19 -4.97 -7.51
C LEU A 8 7.03 -5.73 -8.84
N ARG A 9 7.88 -5.42 -9.83
CA ARG A 9 8.07 -6.27 -11.02
C ARG A 9 8.76 -7.59 -10.67
N LEU A 10 8.95 -7.83 -9.38
CA LEU A 10 9.66 -8.95 -8.79
C LEU A 10 8.71 -10.05 -8.27
N LEU A 11 7.48 -10.13 -8.80
CA LEU A 11 6.51 -11.11 -8.36
C LEU A 11 7.11 -12.54 -8.34
N GLY A 12 7.86 -12.92 -9.38
CA GLY A 12 8.56 -14.21 -9.43
C GLY A 12 9.55 -14.42 -8.28
N LYS A 13 10.27 -13.36 -7.86
CA LYS A 13 11.20 -13.40 -6.73
C LYS A 13 10.50 -13.52 -5.39
N VAL A 14 9.35 -12.83 -5.23
CA VAL A 14 8.52 -12.96 -4.04
C VAL A 14 7.95 -14.38 -3.94
N LEU A 15 7.40 -14.92 -5.02
CA LEU A 15 6.83 -16.26 -5.05
C LEU A 15 7.88 -17.36 -4.84
N SER A 16 9.13 -17.14 -5.28
CA SER A 16 10.27 -18.03 -4.99
C SER A 16 10.92 -17.78 -3.63
N ARG A 17 10.37 -16.85 -2.82
CA ARG A 17 10.89 -16.48 -1.49
C ARG A 17 12.33 -15.93 -1.50
N ASP A 18 12.78 -15.39 -2.62
CA ASP A 18 14.10 -14.72 -2.72
C ASP A 18 14.03 -13.28 -2.18
N TYR A 19 13.71 -13.17 -0.89
CA TYR A 19 13.51 -11.87 -0.22
C TYR A 19 14.79 -11.06 -0.07
N GLY A 20 15.96 -11.71 -0.12
CA GLY A 20 17.25 -11.02 -0.16
C GLY A 20 17.37 -10.16 -1.42
N TYR A 21 17.03 -10.73 -2.57
CA TYR A 21 16.98 -9.99 -3.83
C TYR A 21 15.96 -8.87 -3.82
N VAL A 22 14.75 -9.16 -3.32
CA VAL A 22 13.66 -8.16 -3.20
C VAL A 22 14.10 -6.98 -2.32
N ALA A 23 14.72 -7.28 -1.17
CA ALA A 23 15.20 -6.24 -0.25
C ALA A 23 16.29 -5.36 -0.91
N ALA A 24 17.23 -5.96 -1.63
CA ALA A 24 18.29 -5.22 -2.31
C ALA A 24 17.74 -4.27 -3.39
N ASP A 25 16.78 -4.75 -4.21
CA ASP A 25 16.14 -3.96 -5.26
C ASP A 25 15.33 -2.79 -4.68
N VAL A 26 14.49 -3.06 -3.69
CA VAL A 26 13.69 -2.00 -3.03
C VAL A 26 14.58 -0.99 -2.32
N ARG A 27 15.66 -1.44 -1.65
CA ARG A 27 16.63 -0.58 -0.98
C ARG A 27 17.27 0.41 -1.94
N ALA A 28 17.73 -0.06 -3.09
CA ALA A 28 18.37 0.79 -4.09
C ALA A 28 17.43 1.93 -4.55
N VAL A 29 16.13 1.63 -4.69
CA VAL A 29 15.13 2.66 -5.05
C VAL A 29 14.87 3.61 -3.88
N VAL A 30 14.77 3.09 -2.64
CA VAL A 30 14.54 3.91 -1.44
C VAL A 30 15.69 4.90 -1.27
N GLU A 31 16.94 4.45 -1.33
CA GLU A 31 18.13 5.29 -1.20
C GLU A 31 18.17 6.38 -2.28
N ALA A 32 17.95 6.01 -3.55
CA ALA A 32 17.94 6.96 -4.66
C ALA A 32 16.83 8.02 -4.55
N ALA A 33 15.64 7.62 -4.07
CA ALA A 33 14.50 8.52 -3.91
C ALA A 33 14.68 9.44 -2.69
N HIS A 34 15.08 8.88 -1.54
CA HIS A 34 15.31 9.64 -0.32
C HIS A 34 16.44 10.66 -0.49
N GLY A 35 17.50 10.31 -1.21
CA GLY A 35 18.59 11.24 -1.58
C GLY A 35 18.13 12.45 -2.41
N ARG A 36 16.90 12.40 -2.94
CA ARG A 36 16.25 13.51 -3.67
C ARG A 36 15.03 14.08 -2.94
N GLY A 37 14.82 13.75 -1.67
CA GLY A 37 13.68 14.21 -0.87
C GLY A 37 12.33 13.65 -1.34
N ALA A 38 12.31 12.51 -2.04
CA ALA A 38 11.09 11.86 -2.52
C ALA A 38 10.71 10.67 -1.63
N LEU A 39 9.40 10.47 -1.39
CA LEU A 39 8.87 9.32 -0.67
C LEU A 39 8.72 8.11 -1.60
N VAL A 40 8.91 6.91 -1.05
CA VAL A 40 8.78 5.64 -1.76
C VAL A 40 7.54 4.89 -1.31
N LYS A 41 6.80 4.37 -2.30
CA LYS A 41 5.66 3.51 -2.07
C LYS A 41 5.82 2.20 -2.84
N VAL A 42 5.88 1.10 -2.11
CA VAL A 42 5.99 -0.25 -2.66
C VAL A 42 4.59 -0.82 -2.87
N ILE A 43 4.30 -1.26 -4.10
CA ILE A 43 3.00 -1.83 -4.47
C ILE A 43 3.13 -3.34 -4.52
N PHE A 44 2.38 -4.05 -3.68
CA PHE A 44 2.47 -5.50 -3.54
C PHE A 44 1.72 -6.27 -4.64
N GLU A 45 0.57 -5.74 -5.08
CA GLU A 45 -0.41 -6.43 -5.93
C GLU A 45 -0.93 -7.69 -5.23
N ASN A 46 -1.62 -7.48 -4.12
CA ASN A 46 -2.03 -8.52 -3.15
C ASN A 46 -2.79 -9.69 -3.76
N CYS A 47 -3.51 -9.49 -4.88
CA CYS A 47 -4.28 -10.56 -5.52
C CYS A 47 -3.43 -11.74 -6.00
N PHE A 48 -2.11 -11.57 -6.15
CA PHE A 48 -1.18 -12.62 -6.53
C PHE A 48 -0.40 -13.22 -5.34
N LEU A 49 -0.64 -12.74 -4.12
CA LEU A 49 0.14 -13.05 -2.94
C LEU A 49 -0.68 -13.75 -1.87
N GLN A 50 -0.07 -14.74 -1.24
CA GLN A 50 -0.56 -15.33 0.02
C GLN A 50 -0.17 -14.44 1.20
N ASP A 51 -0.77 -14.67 2.37
CA ASP A 51 -0.53 -13.85 3.56
C ASP A 51 0.94 -13.86 4.00
N GLU A 52 1.60 -15.01 3.97
CA GLU A 52 3.03 -15.15 4.27
C GLU A 52 3.91 -14.23 3.42
N HIS A 53 3.58 -14.09 2.11
CA HIS A 53 4.31 -13.19 1.22
C HIS A 53 4.11 -11.72 1.60
N LYS A 54 2.87 -11.34 1.96
CA LYS A 54 2.53 -9.97 2.37
C LYS A 54 3.19 -9.60 3.69
N GLU A 55 3.21 -10.52 4.67
CA GLU A 55 3.88 -10.34 5.96
C GLU A 55 5.37 -10.09 5.77
N GLU A 56 6.03 -10.93 4.99
CA GLU A 56 7.46 -10.81 4.74
C GLU A 56 7.80 -9.54 3.94
N LEU A 57 6.98 -9.18 2.96
CA LEU A 57 7.15 -7.91 2.23
C LEU A 57 6.97 -6.67 3.15
N CYS A 58 6.05 -6.71 4.12
CA CYS A 58 5.92 -5.64 5.10
C CYS A 58 7.19 -5.51 5.95
N ARG A 59 7.76 -6.65 6.39
CA ARG A 59 9.02 -6.69 7.14
C ARG A 59 10.16 -6.10 6.29
N VAL A 60 10.33 -6.58 5.06
CA VAL A 60 11.35 -6.07 4.12
C VAL A 60 11.19 -4.55 3.90
N CYS A 61 9.98 -4.08 3.63
CA CYS A 61 9.73 -2.64 3.45
C CYS A 61 10.09 -1.81 4.69
N GLY A 62 9.85 -2.35 5.88
CA GLY A 62 10.30 -1.74 7.12
C GLY A 62 11.82 -1.66 7.20
N GLU A 63 12.52 -2.77 6.99
CA GLU A 63 13.98 -2.85 7.09
C GLU A 63 14.73 -1.95 6.09
N VAL A 64 14.17 -1.77 4.89
CA VAL A 64 14.76 -0.88 3.88
C VAL A 64 14.31 0.57 3.98
N GLY A 65 13.38 0.89 4.89
CA GLY A 65 12.93 2.26 5.13
C GLY A 65 11.95 2.79 4.08
N ALA A 66 11.13 1.95 3.46
CA ALA A 66 10.07 2.42 2.57
C ALA A 66 9.02 3.22 3.35
N ASP A 67 8.46 4.27 2.74
CA ASP A 67 7.48 5.14 3.42
C ASP A 67 6.07 4.57 3.39
N PHE A 68 5.72 3.85 2.32
CA PHE A 68 4.39 3.28 2.12
C PHE A 68 4.45 1.88 1.53
N VAL A 69 3.52 1.04 2.00
CA VAL A 69 3.09 -0.18 1.33
C VAL A 69 1.69 0.02 0.74
N LYS A 70 1.42 -0.52 -0.45
CA LYS A 70 0.15 -0.35 -1.15
C LYS A 70 -0.38 -1.69 -1.62
N THR A 71 -1.69 -1.92 -1.49
CA THR A 71 -2.34 -3.18 -1.83
C THR A 71 -2.27 -3.53 -3.31
N SER A 72 -2.70 -2.63 -4.20
CA SER A 72 -3.01 -2.95 -5.60
C SER A 72 -2.69 -1.81 -6.54
N THR A 73 -2.39 -2.13 -7.81
CA THR A 73 -2.21 -1.11 -8.87
C THR A 73 -3.55 -0.56 -9.35
N GLY A 74 -4.57 -1.40 -9.39
CA GLY A 74 -5.87 -1.17 -10.02
C GLY A 74 -6.01 -1.85 -11.40
N TYR A 75 -4.98 -2.60 -11.83
CA TYR A 75 -5.01 -3.37 -13.08
C TYR A 75 -5.20 -4.87 -12.85
N GLY A 76 -4.96 -5.36 -11.65
CA GLY A 76 -5.23 -6.75 -11.27
C GLY A 76 -6.68 -6.97 -10.88
N ASP A 77 -7.12 -8.23 -10.81
CA ASP A 77 -8.49 -8.62 -10.52
C ASP A 77 -8.92 -8.42 -9.06
N GLY A 78 -8.01 -7.95 -8.20
CA GLY A 78 -8.25 -7.71 -6.77
C GLY A 78 -8.12 -6.25 -6.37
N GLY A 79 -8.72 -5.92 -5.21
CA GLY A 79 -8.64 -4.62 -4.55
C GLY A 79 -8.22 -4.73 -3.09
N ALA A 80 -8.42 -3.67 -2.33
CA ALA A 80 -8.14 -3.63 -0.90
C ALA A 80 -9.23 -4.39 -0.11
N THR A 81 -8.89 -5.56 0.44
CA THR A 81 -9.73 -6.30 1.39
C THR A 81 -9.44 -5.85 2.82
N ASP A 82 -10.40 -6.02 3.72
CA ASP A 82 -10.20 -5.69 5.14
C ASP A 82 -9.13 -6.57 5.77
N HIS A 83 -9.11 -7.84 5.40
CA HIS A 83 -8.10 -8.80 5.83
C HIS A 83 -6.68 -8.31 5.46
N ASP A 84 -6.46 -7.99 4.19
CA ASP A 84 -5.15 -7.52 3.71
C ASP A 84 -4.71 -6.22 4.39
N LEU A 85 -5.63 -5.27 4.56
CA LEU A 85 -5.32 -3.99 5.20
C LEU A 85 -4.93 -4.16 6.66
N ALA A 86 -5.68 -4.99 7.41
CA ALA A 86 -5.37 -5.31 8.80
C ALA A 86 -4.03 -6.05 8.91
N LEU A 87 -3.77 -7.04 8.02
CA LEU A 87 -2.52 -7.77 7.94
C LEU A 87 -1.34 -6.83 7.68
N MET A 88 -1.41 -6.03 6.62
CA MET A 88 -0.35 -5.10 6.23
C MET A 88 -0.09 -4.06 7.33
N ARG A 89 -1.14 -3.55 8.00
CA ARG A 89 -0.94 -2.62 9.12
C ARG A 89 -0.25 -3.28 10.31
N ARG A 90 -0.67 -4.49 10.68
CA ARG A 90 -0.09 -5.24 11.79
C ARG A 90 1.38 -5.60 11.56
N CYS A 91 1.73 -6.00 10.34
CA CYS A 91 3.07 -6.47 9.99
C CYS A 91 4.03 -5.35 9.56
N SER A 92 3.53 -4.14 9.30
CA SER A 92 4.38 -2.98 9.00
C SER A 92 4.76 -2.23 10.28
N PRO A 93 5.99 -1.72 10.41
CA PRO A 93 6.36 -0.82 11.49
C PRO A 93 5.51 0.45 11.50
N PRO A 94 5.38 1.17 12.64
CA PRO A 94 4.55 2.38 12.73
C PRO A 94 4.89 3.48 11.73
N TYR A 95 6.15 3.60 11.33
CA TYR A 95 6.62 4.61 10.37
C TYR A 95 6.30 4.25 8.91
N VAL A 96 6.03 2.97 8.59
CA VAL A 96 5.58 2.56 7.27
C VAL A 96 4.06 2.70 7.17
N GLN A 97 3.61 3.56 6.28
CA GLN A 97 2.19 3.87 6.09
C GLN A 97 1.53 2.86 5.14
N VAL A 98 0.24 2.58 5.36
CA VAL A 98 -0.54 1.70 4.48
C VAL A 98 -1.43 2.52 3.55
N LYS A 99 -1.40 2.19 2.24
CA LYS A 99 -2.29 2.76 1.24
C LYS A 99 -3.22 1.68 0.68
N ALA A 100 -4.53 1.90 0.82
CA ALA A 100 -5.57 1.11 0.16
C ALA A 100 -5.79 1.58 -1.28
N ALA A 101 -5.93 0.66 -2.21
CA ALA A 101 -6.36 0.94 -3.59
C ALA A 101 -7.19 -0.22 -4.14
N GLY A 102 -8.24 0.15 -4.88
CA GLY A 102 -9.25 -0.79 -5.40
C GLY A 102 -10.39 -1.04 -4.41
N GLY A 103 -11.62 -0.97 -4.89
CA GLY A 103 -12.83 -1.29 -4.10
C GLY A 103 -13.35 -0.19 -3.15
N VAL A 104 -12.66 0.95 -3.00
CA VAL A 104 -13.14 2.07 -2.16
C VAL A 104 -13.97 3.02 -3.03
N ARG A 105 -15.30 2.91 -2.95
CA ARG A 105 -16.25 3.66 -3.80
C ARG A 105 -17.23 4.54 -3.04
N THR A 106 -17.37 4.36 -1.72
CA THR A 106 -18.30 5.10 -0.86
C THR A 106 -17.56 5.74 0.30
N PHE A 107 -18.17 6.73 0.92
CA PHE A 107 -17.63 7.39 2.11
C PHE A 107 -17.56 6.42 3.30
N ASP A 108 -18.59 5.58 3.51
CA ASP A 108 -18.55 4.57 4.57
C ASP A 108 -17.42 3.57 4.37
N ARG A 109 -17.17 3.14 3.13
CA ARG A 109 -16.02 2.27 2.84
C ARG A 109 -14.69 2.97 3.11
N LEU A 110 -14.58 4.24 2.82
CA LEU A 110 -13.39 5.05 3.17
C LEU A 110 -13.18 5.11 4.68
N LEU A 111 -14.23 5.32 5.47
CA LEU A 111 -14.16 5.32 6.93
C LEU A 111 -13.76 3.94 7.47
N ALA A 112 -14.34 2.87 6.93
CA ALA A 112 -14.00 1.49 7.33
C ALA A 112 -12.52 1.18 7.10
N VAL A 113 -11.97 1.46 5.91
CA VAL A 113 -10.55 1.20 5.64
C VAL A 113 -9.63 2.09 6.47
N ARG A 114 -10.04 3.32 6.79
CA ARG A 114 -9.31 4.22 7.68
C ARG A 114 -9.24 3.68 9.10
N ALA A 115 -10.33 3.10 9.60
CA ALA A 115 -10.38 2.45 10.93
C ALA A 115 -9.41 1.27 11.04
N LEU A 116 -9.04 0.62 9.93
CA LEU A 116 -8.02 -0.42 9.87
C LEU A 116 -6.56 0.12 9.89
N GLY A 117 -6.38 1.43 10.07
CA GLY A 117 -5.06 2.07 10.13
C GLY A 117 -4.49 2.49 8.77
N VAL A 118 -5.33 2.57 7.74
CA VAL A 118 -4.94 3.07 6.42
C VAL A 118 -4.84 4.60 6.46
N SER A 119 -3.70 5.14 6.02
CA SER A 119 -3.45 6.59 5.99
C SER A 119 -3.76 7.25 4.65
N ARG A 120 -3.78 6.48 3.55
CA ARG A 120 -4.09 6.98 2.21
C ARG A 120 -4.99 6.01 1.46
N VAL A 121 -5.90 6.57 0.66
CA VAL A 121 -6.80 5.80 -0.21
C VAL A 121 -6.65 6.26 -1.66
N GLY A 122 -6.57 5.31 -2.59
CA GLY A 122 -6.71 5.54 -4.01
C GLY A 122 -8.10 5.12 -4.46
N ALA A 123 -8.91 6.05 -4.96
CA ALA A 123 -10.27 5.80 -5.41
C ALA A 123 -10.54 6.52 -6.74
N THR A 124 -11.30 5.89 -7.62
CA THR A 124 -11.83 6.52 -8.84
C THR A 124 -13.09 7.35 -8.55
N ALA A 125 -13.82 7.00 -7.46
CA ALA A 125 -15.03 7.69 -7.01
C ALA A 125 -14.76 8.87 -6.06
N SER A 126 -13.57 9.50 -6.13
CA SER A 126 -13.14 10.54 -5.19
C SER A 126 -14.14 11.70 -5.08
N LYS A 127 -14.73 12.15 -6.21
CA LYS A 127 -15.74 13.21 -6.20
C LYS A 127 -16.96 12.82 -5.38
N ALA A 128 -17.54 11.65 -5.65
CA ALA A 128 -18.74 11.17 -4.94
C ALA A 128 -18.47 11.01 -3.43
N ILE A 129 -17.32 10.46 -3.06
CA ILE A 129 -16.91 10.31 -1.66
C ILE A 129 -16.78 11.67 -0.97
N LEU A 130 -16.20 12.67 -1.62
CA LEU A 130 -16.04 14.01 -1.06
C LEU A 130 -17.37 14.75 -0.95
N ASP A 131 -18.25 14.61 -1.94
CA ASP A 131 -19.59 15.22 -1.93
C ASP A 131 -20.44 14.63 -0.79
N GLU A 132 -20.41 13.31 -0.59
CA GLU A 132 -21.06 12.65 0.53
C GLU A 132 -20.51 13.11 1.90
N CYS A 133 -19.17 13.20 2.02
CA CYS A 133 -18.53 13.73 3.21
C CYS A 133 -19.02 15.15 3.53
N ARG A 134 -19.06 16.04 2.54
CA ARG A 134 -19.54 17.41 2.70
C ARG A 134 -21.01 17.47 3.11
N ALA A 135 -21.84 16.60 2.53
CA ALA A 135 -23.26 16.53 2.89
C ALA A 135 -23.45 16.14 4.37
N ARG A 136 -22.69 15.14 4.86
CA ARG A 136 -22.77 14.69 6.27
C ARG A 136 -22.20 15.70 7.27
N LEU A 137 -21.33 16.62 6.83
CA LEU A 137 -20.78 17.68 7.70
C LEU A 137 -21.70 18.90 7.83
N LYS A 138 -22.70 19.03 6.95
CA LYS A 138 -23.65 20.16 6.93
C LYS A 138 -24.96 19.87 7.65
N GLY A 139 -25.24 18.60 7.95
CA GLY A 139 -26.41 18.16 8.75
C GLY A 139 -26.05 17.93 10.19
#